data_c5d237b3d3f9d4178bfd547bbfb06331
#
_entry.id   c5d237b3d3f9d4178bfd547bbfb06331
#
_cell.length_a   1.000
_cell.length_b   1.000
_cell.length_c   1.000
_cell.angle_alpha   90.00
_cell.angle_beta   90.00
_cell.angle_gamma   90.00
#
_symmetry.space_group_name_H-M   'P 1'
#
loop_
_entity.id
_entity.type
_entity.pdbx_description
1 polymer ?
#
loop_
_entity_poly.entity_id
_entity_poly.type
_entity_poly.pdbx_seq_one_letter_code
_entity_poly.pdbx_strand_id
1 'polypeptide(L)'
;PTDALQVDGRGKWVTPGMIEVHSHLGENASPGVKAHQDGNEATAATTPNVWAEHSVWPQDPGFATALAGGVTSMQILPGSANLIGGRGVTLKNVAATTYQSMKFPGAPWGLQMPCGENPKRVYGERGGPSTRMANVAGYRAAFIDASEYMKKNKPKAAATQKKRWWQSGSGNTDSANDSGGKRDLKMDTLAGAINGDILVHIHCYRADEMATMMDLAKEFGFKISAFHHGVEAYKLADRLAQENICGALWADWWGFKMEAFDGIQENIALVDRPQNGCAIV
;
A
#
# COMPACT_ATOMS: atom_id res chain seq x y z
N PRO A 1 -0.67 -11.49 38.95
CA PRO A 1 0.51 -10.72 39.34
C PRO A 1 0.09 -9.70 40.42
N THR A 2 0.85 -9.59 41.49
CA THR A 2 0.55 -8.68 42.61
C THR A 2 0.76 -7.19 42.28
N ASP A 3 1.37 -6.92 41.15
CA ASP A 3 1.77 -5.61 40.65
C ASP A 3 0.96 -5.19 39.39
N ALA A 4 -0.12 -5.88 39.06
CA ALA A 4 -0.98 -5.52 37.94
C ALA A 4 -1.75 -4.22 38.24
N LEU A 5 -1.75 -3.28 37.27
CA LEU A 5 -2.58 -2.09 37.33
C LEU A 5 -4.06 -2.49 37.30
N GLN A 6 -4.80 -2.06 38.33
CA GLN A 6 -6.25 -2.27 38.38
C GLN A 6 -6.98 -1.03 37.86
N VAL A 7 -7.86 -1.23 36.90
CA VAL A 7 -8.70 -0.17 36.33
C VAL A 7 -10.16 -0.51 36.63
N ASP A 8 -10.90 0.42 37.26
CA ASP A 8 -12.36 0.27 37.47
C ASP A 8 -13.10 0.45 36.14
N GLY A 9 -13.56 -0.65 35.58
CA GLY A 9 -14.33 -0.71 34.33
C GLY A 9 -15.84 -0.74 34.51
N ARG A 10 -16.39 -0.53 35.71
CA ARG A 10 -17.84 -0.57 35.95
C ARG A 10 -18.55 0.48 35.09
N GLY A 11 -19.60 0.05 34.36
CA GLY A 11 -20.35 0.90 33.44
C GLY A 11 -19.62 1.27 32.14
N LYS A 12 -18.49 0.64 31.84
CA LYS A 12 -17.71 0.84 30.60
C LYS A 12 -17.70 -0.43 29.76
N TRP A 13 -17.52 -0.28 28.46
CA TRP A 13 -17.24 -1.36 27.53
C TRP A 13 -15.72 -1.55 27.39
N VAL A 14 -15.30 -2.79 27.30
CA VAL A 14 -13.90 -3.15 26.95
C VAL A 14 -13.92 -3.75 25.56
N THR A 15 -13.26 -3.10 24.63
CA THR A 15 -13.15 -3.54 23.23
C THR A 15 -11.70 -3.76 22.84
N PRO A 16 -11.40 -4.56 21.81
CA PRO A 16 -10.10 -4.51 21.16
C PRO A 16 -9.80 -3.08 20.70
N GLY A 17 -8.51 -2.71 20.63
CA GLY A 17 -8.11 -1.45 20.03
C GLY A 17 -8.45 -1.42 18.53
N MET A 18 -8.87 -0.25 18.06
CA MET A 18 -9.17 -0.05 16.64
C MET A 18 -7.91 -0.13 15.79
N ILE A 19 -8.05 -0.67 14.59
CA ILE A 19 -7.01 -0.72 13.56
C ILE A 19 -7.43 0.21 12.43
N GLU A 20 -6.68 1.29 12.23
CA GLU A 20 -6.88 2.22 11.11
C GLU A 20 -6.11 1.71 9.88
N VAL A 21 -6.83 1.44 8.82
CA VAL A 21 -6.25 0.82 7.61
C VAL A 21 -5.80 1.83 6.56
N HIS A 22 -6.05 3.13 6.77
CA HIS A 22 -5.67 4.19 5.84
C HIS A 22 -5.34 5.49 6.58
N SER A 23 -4.09 5.70 6.90
CA SER A 23 -3.65 6.89 7.61
C SER A 23 -2.46 7.56 6.92
N HIS A 24 -2.31 8.86 7.16
CA HIS A 24 -1.17 9.69 6.76
C HIS A 24 -0.54 10.38 7.97
N LEU A 25 -0.81 9.89 9.19
CA LEU A 25 -0.21 10.44 10.41
C LEU A 25 1.31 10.33 10.38
N GLY A 26 1.95 11.39 10.82
CA GLY A 26 3.39 11.51 10.77
C GLY A 26 3.97 11.94 9.43
N GLU A 27 3.30 11.65 8.29
CA GLU A 27 3.72 12.13 6.96
C GLU A 27 3.25 13.57 6.69
N ASN A 28 2.11 13.96 7.25
CA ASN A 28 1.54 15.30 7.19
C ASN A 28 1.33 15.82 8.61
N ALA A 29 2.42 15.87 9.37
CA ALA A 29 2.39 16.14 10.80
C ALA A 29 1.90 17.56 11.14
N SER A 30 1.29 17.68 12.32
CA SER A 30 0.86 18.98 12.87
C SER A 30 2.05 19.78 13.46
N PRO A 31 2.07 21.11 13.30
CA PRO A 31 1.17 21.94 12.50
C PRO A 31 1.39 21.73 10.99
N GLY A 32 0.32 21.88 10.18
CA GLY A 32 0.33 21.67 8.73
C GLY A 32 1.14 22.72 7.95
N VAL A 33 2.44 22.76 8.16
CA VAL A 33 3.39 23.62 7.44
C VAL A 33 4.07 22.85 6.31
N LYS A 34 4.62 23.57 5.32
CA LYS A 34 5.24 22.93 4.15
C LYS A 34 6.35 21.92 4.51
N ALA A 35 7.11 22.18 5.57
CA ALA A 35 8.16 21.29 6.05
C ALA A 35 7.65 19.94 6.61
N HIS A 36 6.34 19.83 6.87
CA HIS A 36 5.68 18.62 7.36
C HIS A 36 4.79 17.94 6.30
N GLN A 37 4.95 18.30 5.02
CA GLN A 37 4.15 17.75 3.92
C GLN A 37 4.94 16.72 3.14
N ASP A 38 5.14 15.55 3.74
CA ASP A 38 5.96 14.46 3.21
C ASP A 38 5.13 13.25 2.73
N GLY A 39 3.80 13.41 2.65
CA GLY A 39 2.90 12.31 2.27
C GLY A 39 2.91 11.95 0.78
N ASN A 40 3.48 12.78 -0.11
CA ASN A 40 3.54 12.49 -1.55
C ASN A 40 4.90 12.87 -2.15
N GLU A 41 5.59 11.90 -2.73
CA GLU A 41 6.77 12.15 -3.57
C GLU A 41 6.31 12.56 -4.98
N ALA A 42 6.11 13.86 -5.19
CA ALA A 42 5.51 14.40 -6.42
C ALA A 42 6.52 14.72 -7.54
N THR A 43 7.72 14.15 -7.52
CA THR A 43 8.75 14.35 -8.54
C THR A 43 8.55 13.52 -9.80
N ALA A 44 7.79 12.41 -9.71
CA ALA A 44 7.41 11.58 -10.85
C ALA A 44 6.06 10.90 -10.60
N ALA A 45 5.35 10.54 -11.67
CA ALA A 45 4.05 9.86 -11.56
C ALA A 45 4.16 8.44 -10.94
N THR A 46 5.34 7.81 -11.00
CA THR A 46 5.62 6.49 -10.42
C THR A 46 6.86 6.54 -9.56
N THR A 47 6.68 6.36 -8.25
CA THR A 47 7.74 6.44 -7.23
C THR A 47 7.73 5.23 -6.28
N PRO A 48 7.68 3.97 -6.76
CA PRO A 48 7.60 2.80 -5.89
C PRO A 48 8.87 2.56 -5.05
N ASN A 49 9.93 3.35 -5.27
CA ASN A 49 11.18 3.33 -4.50
C ASN A 49 11.13 4.09 -3.19
N VAL A 50 10.10 4.92 -2.94
CA VAL A 50 9.96 5.65 -1.67
C VAL A 50 9.13 4.83 -0.68
N TRP A 51 9.39 5.03 0.61
CA TRP A 51 8.77 4.27 1.68
C TRP A 51 8.24 5.22 2.74
N ALA A 52 6.94 5.13 3.02
CA ALA A 52 6.23 5.97 3.99
C ALA A 52 6.92 6.03 5.35
N GLU A 53 7.52 4.92 5.80
CA GLU A 53 8.19 4.85 7.10
C GLU A 53 9.29 5.90 7.28
N HIS A 54 9.92 6.36 6.18
CA HIS A 54 10.97 7.38 6.24
C HIS A 54 10.41 8.81 6.39
N SER A 55 9.13 9.00 6.13
CA SER A 55 8.41 10.27 6.32
C SER A 55 7.71 10.37 7.67
N VAL A 56 7.55 9.26 8.38
CA VAL A 56 6.85 9.26 9.67
C VAL A 56 7.62 10.03 10.72
N TRP A 57 7.02 11.10 11.23
CA TRP A 57 7.49 11.82 12.41
C TRP A 57 6.75 11.36 13.67
N PRO A 58 7.41 10.56 14.54
CA PRO A 58 6.74 9.91 15.69
C PRO A 58 6.18 10.89 16.74
N GLN A 59 6.64 12.14 16.74
CA GLN A 59 6.19 13.19 17.65
C GLN A 59 4.98 13.97 17.13
N ASP A 60 4.41 13.60 15.97
CA ASP A 60 3.16 14.19 15.51
C ASP A 60 2.07 14.02 16.57
N PRO A 61 1.48 15.13 17.09
CA PRO A 61 0.41 15.06 18.09
C PRO A 61 -0.83 14.30 17.60
N GLY A 62 -0.97 14.10 16.29
CA GLY A 62 -2.02 13.26 15.71
C GLY A 62 -2.01 11.83 16.23
N PHE A 63 -0.84 11.22 16.51
CA PHE A 63 -0.75 9.89 17.10
C PHE A 63 -1.39 9.81 18.48
N ALA A 64 -1.10 10.80 19.35
CA ALA A 64 -1.70 10.83 20.68
C ALA A 64 -3.21 11.05 20.63
N THR A 65 -3.69 11.90 19.72
CA THR A 65 -5.12 12.14 19.50
C THR A 65 -5.84 10.87 19.01
N ALA A 66 -5.26 10.17 18.04
CA ALA A 66 -5.80 8.92 17.53
C ALA A 66 -5.82 7.82 18.62
N LEU A 67 -4.76 7.75 19.46
CA LEU A 67 -4.71 6.81 20.58
C LEU A 67 -5.80 7.12 21.62
N ALA A 68 -6.02 8.39 21.93
CA ALA A 68 -7.10 8.82 22.83
C ALA A 68 -8.49 8.43 22.27
N GLY A 69 -8.65 8.36 20.94
CA GLY A 69 -9.83 7.85 20.25
C GLY A 69 -9.91 6.33 20.19
N GLY A 70 -8.88 5.60 20.67
CA GLY A 70 -8.87 4.13 20.71
C GLY A 70 -8.14 3.47 19.53
N VAL A 71 -7.50 4.22 18.62
CA VAL A 71 -6.73 3.67 17.50
C VAL A 71 -5.37 3.20 18.01
N THR A 72 -5.16 1.90 18.06
CA THR A 72 -3.96 1.27 18.63
C THR A 72 -2.96 0.78 17.59
N SER A 73 -3.38 0.63 16.35
CA SER A 73 -2.54 0.27 15.21
C SER A 73 -3.05 0.97 13.96
N MET A 74 -2.15 1.27 13.03
CA MET A 74 -2.53 1.92 11.79
C MET A 74 -1.61 1.57 10.64
N GLN A 75 -2.14 1.58 9.43
CA GLN A 75 -1.34 1.54 8.22
C GLN A 75 -1.11 2.96 7.71
N ILE A 76 0.15 3.35 7.61
CA ILE A 76 0.56 4.61 6.97
C ILE A 76 0.84 4.32 5.51
N LEU A 77 0.12 4.99 4.63
CA LEU A 77 0.22 4.88 3.18
C LEU A 77 0.64 6.23 2.60
N PRO A 78 1.49 6.27 1.58
CA PRO A 78 1.70 7.51 0.83
C PRO A 78 0.38 8.08 0.31
N GLY A 79 0.30 9.38 0.13
CA GLY A 79 -0.88 10.03 -0.42
C GLY A 79 -1.15 9.65 -1.88
N SER A 80 -2.29 10.07 -2.41
CA SER A 80 -2.83 9.60 -3.68
C SER A 80 -2.46 10.47 -4.90
N ALA A 81 -1.39 11.23 -4.84
CA ALA A 81 -0.96 12.07 -5.97
C ALA A 81 -0.42 11.27 -7.16
N ASN A 82 0.31 10.19 -6.90
CA ASN A 82 1.05 9.40 -7.89
C ASN A 82 0.19 8.28 -8.49
N LEU A 83 0.57 7.70 -9.63
CA LEU A 83 0.04 6.42 -10.10
C LEU A 83 0.50 5.27 -9.18
N ILE A 84 1.76 5.31 -8.77
CA ILE A 84 2.36 4.38 -7.82
C ILE A 84 3.13 5.22 -6.82
N GLY A 85 2.62 5.31 -5.59
CA GLY A 85 3.08 6.28 -4.59
C GLY A 85 4.23 5.79 -3.72
N GLY A 86 4.43 4.49 -3.61
CA GLY A 86 5.46 3.91 -2.75
C GLY A 86 4.94 2.95 -1.68
N ARG A 87 5.86 2.46 -0.85
CA ARG A 87 5.53 1.46 0.19
C ARG A 87 4.87 2.12 1.39
N GLY A 88 3.78 1.51 1.85
CA GLY A 88 3.18 1.79 3.15
C GLY A 88 3.78 0.95 4.27
N VAL A 89 3.57 1.35 5.51
CA VAL A 89 4.04 0.65 6.71
C VAL A 89 2.93 0.52 7.74
N THR A 90 2.87 -0.62 8.44
CA THR A 90 1.95 -0.79 9.58
C THR A 90 2.67 -0.48 10.88
N LEU A 91 2.08 0.39 11.69
CA LEU A 91 2.62 0.86 12.96
C LEU A 91 1.70 0.48 14.13
N LYS A 92 2.29 0.23 15.28
CA LYS A 92 1.61 0.33 16.58
C LYS A 92 1.56 1.80 16.98
N ASN A 93 0.42 2.25 17.46
CA ASN A 93 0.28 3.61 17.98
C ASN A 93 0.80 3.68 19.42
N VAL A 94 2.11 3.71 19.56
CA VAL A 94 2.82 3.80 20.84
C VAL A 94 3.75 4.99 20.84
N ALA A 95 3.94 5.63 22.00
CA ALA A 95 4.91 6.69 22.14
C ALA A 95 6.32 6.17 21.85
N ALA A 96 7.02 6.81 20.92
CA ALA A 96 8.34 6.41 20.48
C ALA A 96 9.18 7.61 20.01
N THR A 97 10.49 7.48 20.09
CA THR A 97 11.42 8.48 19.55
C THR A 97 11.61 8.32 18.04
N THR A 98 11.51 7.08 17.55
CA THR A 98 11.73 6.74 16.14
C THR A 98 10.65 5.78 15.62
N TYR A 99 10.36 5.81 14.32
CA TYR A 99 9.36 4.96 13.71
C TYR A 99 9.71 3.46 13.83
N GLN A 100 10.98 3.09 13.91
CA GLN A 100 11.41 1.69 14.06
C GLN A 100 10.78 1.03 15.30
N SER A 101 10.67 1.79 16.40
CA SER A 101 10.03 1.30 17.63
C SER A 101 8.51 1.18 17.51
N MET A 102 7.92 1.87 16.54
CA MET A 102 6.48 1.82 16.25
C MET A 102 6.11 0.69 15.27
N LYS A 103 7.05 0.16 14.50
CA LYS A 103 6.73 -0.87 13.48
C LYS A 103 6.00 -2.05 14.07
N PHE A 104 4.91 -2.45 13.42
CA PHE A 104 4.16 -3.64 13.84
C PHE A 104 4.96 -4.90 13.46
N PRO A 105 5.31 -5.76 14.42
CA PRO A 105 6.15 -6.93 14.16
C PRO A 105 5.51 -7.88 13.14
N GLY A 106 6.25 -8.23 12.09
CA GLY A 106 5.82 -9.19 11.09
C GLY A 106 4.75 -8.70 10.12
N ALA A 107 4.30 -7.43 10.22
CA ALA A 107 3.36 -6.88 9.25
C ALA A 107 4.01 -6.76 7.86
N PRO A 108 3.32 -7.17 6.78
CA PRO A 108 3.80 -6.97 5.43
C PRO A 108 3.79 -5.49 5.05
N TRP A 109 4.58 -5.13 4.05
CA TRP A 109 4.54 -3.81 3.44
C TRP A 109 3.25 -3.62 2.63
N GLY A 110 2.74 -2.38 2.58
CA GLY A 110 1.75 -1.97 1.60
C GLY A 110 2.41 -1.38 0.35
N LEU A 111 1.67 -1.27 -0.75
CA LEU A 111 1.99 -0.46 -1.92
C LEU A 111 0.77 0.38 -2.27
N GLN A 112 0.90 1.69 -2.20
CA GLN A 112 -0.18 2.61 -2.56
C GLN A 112 -0.19 2.84 -4.07
N MET A 113 -1.36 2.59 -4.71
CA MET A 113 -1.59 2.77 -6.15
C MET A 113 -2.89 3.53 -6.39
N PRO A 114 -2.88 4.85 -6.47
CA PRO A 114 -4.08 5.63 -6.77
C PRO A 114 -4.56 5.51 -8.21
N CYS A 115 -5.88 5.39 -8.42
CA CYS A 115 -6.54 5.61 -9.70
C CYS A 115 -7.23 6.99 -9.73
N GLY A 116 -7.92 7.32 -10.81
CA GLY A 116 -8.83 8.44 -10.88
C GLY A 116 -8.21 9.78 -11.24
N GLU A 117 -8.80 10.85 -10.70
CA GLU A 117 -8.45 12.22 -11.08
C GLU A 117 -7.14 12.71 -10.45
N ASN A 118 -6.74 12.17 -9.30
CA ASN A 118 -5.62 12.73 -8.56
C ASN A 118 -4.29 12.70 -9.36
N PRO A 119 -3.84 11.57 -9.95
CA PRO A 119 -2.66 11.58 -10.80
C PRO A 119 -2.78 12.52 -11.99
N LYS A 120 -3.95 12.61 -12.64
CA LYS A 120 -4.21 13.53 -13.75
C LYS A 120 -4.04 14.98 -13.33
N ARG A 121 -4.60 15.37 -12.18
CA ARG A 121 -4.55 16.72 -11.65
C ARG A 121 -3.13 17.14 -11.28
N VAL A 122 -2.36 16.21 -10.70
CA VAL A 122 -1.01 16.52 -10.22
C VAL A 122 0.03 16.54 -11.35
N TYR A 123 -0.09 15.65 -12.32
CA TYR A 123 0.94 15.44 -13.34
C TYR A 123 0.54 15.87 -14.74
N GLY A 124 -0.74 16.11 -15.02
CA GLY A 124 -1.22 16.41 -16.37
C GLY A 124 -0.53 17.60 -17.05
N GLU A 125 -0.25 18.65 -16.29
CA GLU A 125 0.48 19.84 -16.79
C GLU A 125 2.01 19.70 -16.71
N ARG A 126 2.51 18.59 -16.14
CA ARG A 126 3.95 18.33 -15.94
C ARG A 126 4.49 17.25 -16.89
N GLY A 127 3.77 16.95 -17.98
CA GLY A 127 4.15 15.91 -18.93
C GLY A 127 3.84 14.47 -18.45
N GLY A 128 3.07 14.33 -17.39
CA GLY A 128 2.58 13.05 -16.86
C GLY A 128 1.17 12.71 -17.38
N PRO A 129 0.47 11.75 -16.74
CA PRO A 129 -0.86 11.35 -17.18
C PRO A 129 -1.86 12.48 -17.04
N SER A 130 -2.52 12.85 -18.14
CA SER A 130 -3.59 13.86 -18.19
C SER A 130 -4.99 13.25 -18.38
N THR A 131 -5.05 11.95 -18.65
CA THR A 131 -6.30 11.20 -18.87
C THR A 131 -6.28 9.88 -18.12
N ARG A 132 -7.45 9.25 -17.91
CA ARG A 132 -7.54 7.88 -17.38
C ARG A 132 -6.89 6.85 -18.30
N MET A 133 -6.91 7.06 -19.61
CA MET A 133 -6.17 6.24 -20.58
C MET A 133 -4.67 6.25 -20.27
N ALA A 134 -4.10 7.43 -19.98
CA ALA A 134 -2.70 7.58 -19.64
C ALA A 134 -2.38 7.00 -18.25
N ASN A 135 -3.30 7.07 -17.28
CA ASN A 135 -3.15 6.36 -15.99
C ASN A 135 -2.93 4.86 -16.23
N VAL A 136 -3.83 4.22 -16.99
CA VAL A 136 -3.76 2.79 -17.29
C VAL A 136 -2.49 2.43 -18.05
N ALA A 137 -2.09 3.22 -19.04
CA ALA A 137 -0.84 3.03 -19.76
C ALA A 137 0.38 3.12 -18.84
N GLY A 138 0.37 4.05 -17.86
CA GLY A 138 1.44 4.21 -16.88
C GLY A 138 1.59 3.02 -15.94
N TYR A 139 0.48 2.44 -15.45
CA TYR A 139 0.52 1.21 -14.65
C TYR A 139 1.09 0.04 -15.46
N ARG A 140 0.58 -0.15 -16.70
CA ARG A 140 1.10 -1.23 -17.57
C ARG A 140 2.59 -1.11 -17.80
N ALA A 141 3.08 0.08 -18.16
CA ALA A 141 4.49 0.32 -18.37
C ALA A 141 5.32 -0.09 -17.14
N ALA A 142 4.93 0.34 -15.95
CA ALA A 142 5.64 0.03 -14.71
C ALA A 142 5.68 -1.49 -14.42
N PHE A 143 4.56 -2.21 -14.62
CA PHE A 143 4.51 -3.65 -14.38
C PHE A 143 5.17 -4.48 -15.50
N ILE A 144 5.21 -3.98 -16.74
CA ILE A 144 6.03 -4.58 -17.82
C ILE A 144 7.50 -4.52 -17.42
N ASP A 145 8.00 -3.34 -17.03
CA ASP A 145 9.39 -3.14 -16.61
C ASP A 145 9.75 -4.06 -15.42
N ALA A 146 8.84 -4.16 -14.43
CA ALA A 146 9.02 -5.06 -13.28
C ALA A 146 9.08 -6.53 -13.69
N SER A 147 8.21 -6.95 -14.60
CA SER A 147 8.19 -8.33 -15.12
C SER A 147 9.47 -8.67 -15.87
N GLU A 148 10.01 -7.72 -16.64
CA GLU A 148 11.32 -7.89 -17.32
C GLU A 148 12.48 -7.94 -16.33
N TYR A 149 12.45 -7.06 -15.32
CA TYR A 149 13.42 -7.06 -14.23
C TYR A 149 13.46 -8.42 -13.52
N MET A 150 12.30 -8.97 -13.17
CA MET A 150 12.19 -10.29 -12.54
C MET A 150 12.75 -11.41 -13.42
N LYS A 151 12.51 -11.36 -14.73
CA LYS A 151 13.07 -12.34 -15.68
C LYS A 151 14.60 -12.30 -15.73
N LYS A 152 15.18 -11.08 -15.75
CA LYS A 152 16.63 -10.86 -15.80
C LYS A 152 17.33 -11.24 -14.48
N ASN A 153 16.65 -11.06 -13.34
CA ASN A 153 17.21 -11.31 -12.02
C ASN A 153 16.78 -12.65 -11.40
N LYS A 154 16.16 -13.55 -12.17
CA LYS A 154 15.89 -14.92 -11.68
C LYS A 154 17.22 -15.58 -11.31
N PRO A 155 17.34 -16.18 -10.10
CA PRO A 155 18.50 -17.00 -9.77
C PRO A 155 18.64 -18.05 -10.87
N LYS A 156 19.80 -18.10 -11.55
CA LYS A 156 20.10 -19.22 -12.43
C LYS A 156 20.02 -20.46 -11.55
N ALA A 157 19.11 -21.40 -11.88
CA ALA A 157 19.03 -22.68 -11.19
C ALA A 157 20.46 -23.22 -11.08
N ALA A 158 20.92 -23.46 -9.84
CA ALA A 158 22.25 -23.97 -9.62
C ALA A 158 22.36 -25.25 -10.45
N ALA A 159 23.12 -25.15 -11.54
CA ALA A 159 23.47 -26.32 -12.30
C ALA A 159 24.12 -27.27 -11.32
N THR A 160 23.53 -28.43 -11.11
CA THR A 160 24.05 -29.48 -10.25
C THR A 160 25.36 -29.94 -10.88
N GLN A 161 26.42 -29.18 -10.63
CA GLN A 161 27.76 -29.66 -10.94
C GLN A 161 28.02 -30.80 -9.97
N LYS A 162 27.90 -32.03 -10.46
CA LYS A 162 28.53 -33.18 -9.85
C LYS A 162 30.04 -32.88 -9.79
N LYS A 163 30.49 -32.32 -8.65
CA LYS A 163 31.94 -32.15 -8.38
C LYS A 163 32.52 -33.55 -8.40
N ARG A 164 33.29 -33.83 -9.46
CA ARG A 164 34.23 -34.98 -9.49
C ARG A 164 35.30 -34.67 -8.44
N TRP A 165 35.36 -35.44 -7.37
CA TRP A 165 36.20 -35.30 -6.18
C TRP A 165 37.72 -35.38 -6.37
N TRP A 166 38.20 -35.50 -7.62
CA TRP A 166 39.58 -35.75 -7.96
C TRP A 166 40.29 -34.61 -8.72
N GLN A 167 39.76 -33.42 -8.79
CA GLN A 167 40.44 -32.24 -9.32
C GLN A 167 40.83 -31.28 -8.18
N SER A 168 41.91 -31.65 -7.47
CA SER A 168 42.68 -30.70 -6.68
C SER A 168 43.73 -30.06 -7.59
N GLY A 169 43.47 -28.83 -8.01
CA GLY A 169 44.37 -27.94 -8.71
C GLY A 169 44.25 -26.55 -8.10
N SER A 170 45.35 -26.13 -7.45
CA SER A 170 45.62 -24.78 -6.97
C SER A 170 45.31 -23.76 -8.06
N GLY A 171 44.46 -22.80 -7.81
CA GLY A 171 44.21 -21.68 -8.72
C GLY A 171 43.13 -20.74 -8.19
N ASN A 172 43.56 -19.58 -7.77
CA ASN A 172 42.87 -18.31 -7.61
C ASN A 172 41.36 -18.33 -7.35
N THR A 173 40.99 -17.91 -6.16
CA THR A 173 39.67 -17.40 -5.81
C THR A 173 39.43 -16.05 -6.47
N ASP A 174 39.12 -16.07 -7.75
CA ASP A 174 38.56 -14.91 -8.44
C ASP A 174 37.05 -15.09 -8.61
N SER A 175 36.34 -14.21 -7.94
CA SER A 175 35.01 -13.67 -8.27
C SER A 175 33.99 -14.73 -8.72
N ALA A 176 33.17 -15.15 -7.82
CA ALA A 176 31.81 -15.49 -8.17
C ALA A 176 31.23 -14.28 -8.96
N ASN A 177 31.21 -14.42 -10.28
CA ASN A 177 30.50 -13.50 -11.16
C ASN A 177 29.04 -13.58 -10.76
N ASP A 178 28.65 -12.70 -9.83
CA ASP A 178 27.25 -12.37 -9.55
C ASP A 178 26.73 -11.67 -10.81
N SER A 179 26.23 -12.46 -11.75
CA SER A 179 25.56 -11.99 -12.96
C SER A 179 24.11 -11.58 -12.65
N GLY A 180 23.84 -11.24 -11.40
CA GLY A 180 22.62 -10.54 -10.98
C GLY A 180 22.66 -9.13 -11.56
N GLY A 181 21.60 -8.73 -12.29
CA GLY A 181 21.48 -7.37 -12.80
C GLY A 181 21.54 -6.34 -11.66
N LYS A 182 21.90 -5.09 -11.99
CA LYS A 182 21.93 -3.99 -11.03
C LYS A 182 20.58 -3.91 -10.28
N ARG A 183 20.66 -3.86 -8.95
CA ARG A 183 19.47 -3.70 -8.10
C ARG A 183 18.77 -2.37 -8.39
N ASP A 184 17.46 -2.40 -8.54
CA ASP A 184 16.59 -1.24 -8.75
C ASP A 184 15.47 -1.25 -7.70
N LEU A 185 15.44 -0.22 -6.83
CA LEU A 185 14.47 -0.14 -5.74
C LEU A 185 13.02 0.01 -6.23
N LYS A 186 12.80 0.61 -7.40
CA LYS A 186 11.46 0.69 -8.01
C LYS A 186 10.99 -0.71 -8.40
N MET A 187 11.86 -1.42 -9.09
CA MET A 187 11.57 -2.77 -9.58
C MET A 187 11.47 -3.78 -8.42
N ASP A 188 12.28 -3.65 -7.37
CA ASP A 188 12.19 -4.48 -6.16
C ASP A 188 10.80 -4.37 -5.51
N THR A 189 10.24 -3.16 -5.44
CA THR A 189 8.91 -2.93 -4.86
C THR A 189 7.80 -3.56 -5.73
N LEU A 190 7.86 -3.33 -7.04
CA LEU A 190 6.86 -3.87 -7.97
C LEU A 190 6.95 -5.40 -8.08
N ALA A 191 8.16 -5.95 -8.09
CA ALA A 191 8.38 -7.39 -8.03
C ALA A 191 7.81 -8.01 -6.75
N GLY A 192 8.00 -7.33 -5.60
CA GLY A 192 7.40 -7.73 -4.33
C GLY A 192 5.87 -7.74 -4.38
N ALA A 193 5.25 -6.79 -5.07
CA ALA A 193 3.80 -6.78 -5.29
C ALA A 193 3.34 -7.95 -6.19
N ILE A 194 4.05 -8.22 -7.28
CA ILE A 194 3.75 -9.36 -8.17
C ILE A 194 3.91 -10.70 -7.44
N ASN A 195 4.94 -10.84 -6.59
CA ASN A 195 5.18 -12.06 -5.81
C ASN A 195 4.21 -12.22 -4.62
N GLY A 196 3.48 -11.17 -4.23
CA GLY A 196 2.60 -11.16 -3.07
C GLY A 196 3.30 -10.89 -1.72
N ASP A 197 4.57 -10.46 -1.76
CA ASP A 197 5.34 -10.06 -0.56
C ASP A 197 4.93 -8.66 -0.06
N ILE A 198 4.35 -7.85 -0.96
CA ILE A 198 3.87 -6.49 -0.69
C ILE A 198 2.39 -6.43 -1.06
N LEU A 199 1.56 -5.98 -0.13
CA LEU A 199 0.12 -5.89 -0.31
C LEU A 199 -0.25 -4.65 -1.12
N VAL A 200 -1.05 -4.82 -2.18
CA VAL A 200 -1.45 -3.68 -3.02
C VAL A 200 -2.73 -3.05 -2.48
N HIS A 201 -2.67 -1.76 -2.19
CA HIS A 201 -3.75 -0.90 -1.73
C HIS A 201 -4.05 0.14 -2.80
N ILE A 202 -5.31 0.23 -3.23
CA ILE A 202 -5.67 1.10 -4.36
C ILE A 202 -6.68 2.16 -3.92
N HIS A 203 -6.24 3.42 -3.88
CA HIS A 203 -7.15 4.56 -3.79
C HIS A 203 -7.96 4.66 -5.07
N CYS A 204 -9.27 4.43 -5.03
CA CYS A 204 -10.12 4.44 -6.20
C CYS A 204 -11.59 4.67 -5.81
N TYR A 205 -12.31 5.54 -6.52
CA TYR A 205 -13.70 5.89 -6.19
C TYR A 205 -14.71 5.17 -7.07
N ARG A 206 -14.46 5.13 -8.39
CA ARG A 206 -15.43 4.71 -9.40
C ARG A 206 -15.34 3.21 -9.67
N ALA A 207 -16.50 2.59 -9.88
CA ALA A 207 -16.60 1.16 -10.16
C ALA A 207 -15.89 0.75 -11.46
N ASP A 208 -16.01 1.54 -12.53
CA ASP A 208 -15.36 1.27 -13.82
C ASP A 208 -13.82 1.28 -13.72
N GLU A 209 -13.27 2.19 -12.91
CA GLU A 209 -11.83 2.25 -12.67
C GLU A 209 -11.36 1.12 -11.76
N MET A 210 -12.12 0.78 -10.70
CA MET A 210 -11.83 -0.40 -9.87
C MET A 210 -11.82 -1.69 -10.71
N ALA A 211 -12.82 -1.88 -11.58
CA ALA A 211 -12.85 -3.02 -12.50
C ALA A 211 -11.63 -3.08 -13.41
N THR A 212 -11.19 -1.93 -13.95
CA THR A 212 -9.98 -1.82 -14.77
C THR A 212 -8.73 -2.22 -13.97
N MET A 213 -8.61 -1.79 -12.71
CA MET A 213 -7.49 -2.18 -11.85
C MET A 213 -7.50 -3.66 -11.50
N MET A 214 -8.68 -4.27 -11.33
CA MET A 214 -8.82 -5.72 -11.14
C MET A 214 -8.35 -6.49 -12.38
N ASP A 215 -8.66 -6.00 -13.59
CA ASP A 215 -8.19 -6.61 -14.83
C ASP A 215 -6.66 -6.48 -14.99
N LEU A 216 -6.08 -5.32 -14.62
CA LEU A 216 -4.62 -5.14 -14.56
C LEU A 216 -3.95 -6.10 -13.57
N ALA A 217 -4.56 -6.29 -12.40
CA ALA A 217 -4.05 -7.24 -11.41
C ALA A 217 -3.98 -8.67 -11.98
N LYS A 218 -4.99 -9.08 -12.73
CA LYS A 218 -4.98 -10.38 -13.44
C LYS A 218 -3.94 -10.43 -14.56
N GLU A 219 -3.78 -9.36 -15.33
CA GLU A 219 -2.81 -9.27 -16.44
C GLU A 219 -1.37 -9.49 -15.94
N PHE A 220 -1.02 -8.92 -14.78
CA PHE A 220 0.34 -8.96 -14.23
C PHE A 220 0.55 -9.93 -13.07
N GLY A 221 -0.51 -10.54 -12.55
CA GLY A 221 -0.44 -11.55 -11.51
C GLY A 221 -0.27 -11.01 -10.09
N PHE A 222 -0.45 -9.71 -9.85
CA PHE A 222 -0.49 -9.18 -8.48
C PHE A 222 -1.89 -9.27 -7.87
N LYS A 223 -1.98 -9.20 -6.53
CA LYS A 223 -3.24 -9.23 -5.79
C LYS A 223 -3.54 -7.87 -5.20
N ILE A 224 -4.77 -7.41 -5.38
CA ILE A 224 -5.29 -6.23 -4.70
C ILE A 224 -5.79 -6.66 -3.32
N SER A 225 -5.29 -6.03 -2.26
CA SER A 225 -5.74 -6.29 -0.89
C SER A 225 -7.02 -5.51 -0.56
N ALA A 226 -7.04 -4.23 -0.91
CA ALA A 226 -8.21 -3.40 -0.70
C ALA A 226 -8.28 -2.24 -1.70
N PHE A 227 -9.52 -1.86 -2.04
CA PHE A 227 -9.81 -0.54 -2.58
C PHE A 227 -10.14 0.41 -1.44
N HIS A 228 -9.42 1.53 -1.38
CA HIS A 228 -9.61 2.57 -0.40
C HIS A 228 -10.52 3.66 -0.95
N HIS A 229 -11.38 4.19 -0.08
CA HIS A 229 -12.42 5.16 -0.38
C HIS A 229 -13.60 4.60 -1.17
N GLY A 230 -13.41 3.76 -2.13
CA GLY A 230 -14.34 2.91 -2.87
C GLY A 230 -15.81 3.36 -2.92
N VAL A 231 -16.09 4.64 -3.23
CA VAL A 231 -17.43 5.24 -3.12
C VAL A 231 -18.49 4.49 -3.93
N GLU A 232 -18.08 3.87 -5.05
CA GLU A 232 -18.94 3.04 -5.89
C GLU A 232 -18.67 1.54 -5.74
N ALA A 233 -18.00 1.09 -4.68
CA ALA A 233 -17.68 -0.32 -4.47
C ALA A 233 -18.92 -1.22 -4.41
N TYR A 234 -20.05 -0.68 -3.93
CA TYR A 234 -21.33 -1.40 -3.90
C TYR A 234 -21.77 -1.96 -5.26
N LYS A 235 -21.39 -1.30 -6.37
CA LYS A 235 -21.70 -1.75 -7.73
C LYS A 235 -20.90 -3.00 -8.14
N LEU A 236 -19.79 -3.28 -7.44
CA LEU A 236 -18.89 -4.41 -7.70
C LEU A 236 -18.82 -5.39 -6.52
N ALA A 237 -19.73 -5.31 -5.55
CA ALA A 237 -19.68 -6.06 -4.31
C ALA A 237 -19.46 -7.58 -4.52
N ASP A 238 -20.22 -8.20 -5.42
CA ASP A 238 -20.07 -9.63 -5.73
C ASP A 238 -18.70 -9.96 -6.37
N ARG A 239 -18.18 -9.09 -7.23
CA ARG A 239 -16.87 -9.28 -7.88
C ARG A 239 -15.74 -9.09 -6.86
N LEU A 240 -15.83 -8.10 -5.99
CA LEU A 240 -14.87 -7.89 -4.90
C LEU A 240 -14.78 -9.12 -3.99
N ALA A 241 -15.93 -9.64 -3.57
CA ALA A 241 -16.01 -10.85 -2.76
C ALA A 241 -15.42 -12.09 -3.45
N GLN A 242 -15.73 -12.30 -4.74
CA GLN A 242 -15.18 -13.40 -5.54
C GLN A 242 -13.66 -13.35 -5.68
N GLU A 243 -13.08 -12.15 -5.76
CA GLU A 243 -11.64 -11.94 -5.91
C GLU A 243 -10.94 -11.74 -4.55
N ASN A 244 -11.67 -11.84 -3.42
CA ASN A 244 -11.19 -11.64 -2.04
C ASN A 244 -10.51 -10.26 -1.86
N ILE A 245 -11.15 -9.22 -2.36
CA ILE A 245 -10.70 -7.83 -2.26
C ILE A 245 -11.58 -7.11 -1.25
N CYS A 246 -10.98 -6.46 -0.25
CA CYS A 246 -11.71 -5.66 0.73
C CYS A 246 -12.03 -4.25 0.18
N GLY A 247 -13.10 -3.65 0.70
CA GLY A 247 -13.37 -2.23 0.60
C GLY A 247 -13.00 -1.54 1.91
N ALA A 248 -12.03 -0.62 1.92
CA ALA A 248 -11.79 0.30 3.03
C ALA A 248 -12.59 1.58 2.75
N LEU A 249 -13.76 1.71 3.40
CA LEU A 249 -14.83 2.59 2.97
C LEU A 249 -15.10 3.68 4.02
N TRP A 250 -15.85 4.70 3.62
CA TRP A 250 -16.29 5.78 4.48
C TRP A 250 -17.80 5.68 4.72
N ALA A 251 -18.23 6.08 5.89
CA ALA A 251 -19.63 6.08 6.25
C ALA A 251 -20.48 7.04 5.38
N ASP A 252 -19.90 8.18 5.00
CA ASP A 252 -20.57 9.20 4.20
C ASP A 252 -19.54 10.08 3.45
N TRP A 253 -19.44 9.85 2.14
CA TRP A 253 -18.49 10.59 1.29
C TRP A 253 -19.09 11.02 -0.04
N TRP A 254 -20.39 11.16 -0.08
CA TRP A 254 -21.08 11.63 -1.28
C TRP A 254 -20.73 13.07 -1.65
N GLY A 255 -20.51 13.32 -2.93
CA GLY A 255 -20.63 14.64 -3.55
C GLY A 255 -19.49 15.64 -3.28
N PHE A 256 -18.45 15.31 -2.52
CA PHE A 256 -17.35 16.26 -2.28
C PHE A 256 -16.49 16.52 -3.53
N LYS A 257 -16.58 15.65 -4.54
CA LYS A 257 -16.02 15.79 -5.89
C LYS A 257 -16.79 14.90 -6.89
N MET A 258 -16.59 15.11 -8.20
CA MET A 258 -17.33 14.35 -9.22
C MET A 258 -17.12 12.84 -9.16
N GLU A 259 -15.94 12.36 -8.78
CA GLU A 259 -15.69 10.92 -8.61
C GLU A 259 -16.47 10.32 -7.43
N ALA A 260 -16.96 11.13 -6.50
CA ALA A 260 -17.77 10.72 -5.36
C ALA A 260 -19.27 11.05 -5.53
N PHE A 261 -19.69 11.41 -6.75
CA PHE A 261 -21.06 11.85 -6.99
C PHE A 261 -22.10 10.73 -6.84
N ASP A 262 -21.73 9.49 -7.20
CA ASP A 262 -22.64 8.34 -7.15
C ASP A 262 -22.45 7.49 -5.88
N GLY A 263 -22.05 8.13 -4.78
CA GLY A 263 -21.94 7.50 -3.47
C GLY A 263 -23.30 7.30 -2.81
N ILE A 264 -23.43 6.21 -2.04
CA ILE A 264 -24.61 5.91 -1.22
C ILE A 264 -24.20 5.48 0.18
N GLN A 265 -25.03 5.75 1.19
CA GLN A 265 -24.73 5.38 2.58
C GLN A 265 -24.71 3.87 2.80
N GLU A 266 -25.47 3.11 2.02
CA GLU A 266 -25.56 1.65 2.08
C GLU A 266 -24.31 0.93 1.50
N ASN A 267 -23.33 1.66 0.95
CA ASN A 267 -22.16 1.12 0.29
C ASN A 267 -21.47 0.05 1.13
N ILE A 268 -21.22 0.33 2.42
CA ILE A 268 -20.55 -0.60 3.35
C ILE A 268 -21.34 -1.89 3.49
N ALA A 269 -22.65 -1.79 3.77
CA ALA A 269 -23.53 -2.94 3.96
C ALA A 269 -23.66 -3.79 2.69
N LEU A 270 -23.64 -3.15 1.51
CA LEU A 270 -23.73 -3.84 0.23
C LEU A 270 -22.42 -4.56 -0.12
N VAL A 271 -21.24 -3.99 0.23
CA VAL A 271 -19.93 -4.63 0.01
C VAL A 271 -19.71 -5.80 0.97
N ASP A 272 -20.24 -5.72 2.20
CA ASP A 272 -20.14 -6.80 3.19
C ASP A 272 -21.13 -7.94 2.95
N ARG A 273 -22.24 -7.68 2.27
CA ARG A 273 -23.36 -8.62 2.09
C ARG A 273 -23.02 -9.93 1.38
N PRO A 274 -22.22 -9.98 0.28
CA PRO A 274 -21.90 -11.23 -0.39
C PRO A 274 -21.16 -12.21 0.53
N GLN A 275 -21.30 -13.52 0.26
CA GLN A 275 -20.44 -14.50 0.91
C GLN A 275 -18.97 -14.16 0.65
N ASN A 276 -18.16 -14.05 1.69
CA ASN A 276 -16.80 -13.52 1.69
C ASN A 276 -16.70 -12.01 1.37
N GLY A 277 -17.78 -11.25 1.50
CA GLY A 277 -17.73 -9.80 1.50
C GLY A 277 -16.78 -9.29 2.58
N CYS A 278 -16.07 -8.20 2.29
CA CYS A 278 -15.11 -7.59 3.22
C CYS A 278 -15.22 -6.07 3.13
N ALA A 279 -15.89 -5.48 4.11
CA ALA A 279 -15.95 -4.03 4.28
C ALA A 279 -15.24 -3.62 5.57
N ILE A 280 -14.36 -2.62 5.48
CA ILE A 280 -13.63 -2.02 6.60
C ILE A 280 -14.03 -0.54 6.64
N VAL A 281 -14.35 -0.03 7.83
CA VAL A 281 -14.82 1.35 8.07
C VAL A 281 -13.92 2.04 9.05
#